data_a5f228427a457a9eacff0e49270a0168
#
_entry.id   a5f228427a457a9eacff0e49270a0168
#
_cell.length_a   1.000
_cell.length_b   1.000
_cell.length_c   1.000
_cell.angle_alpha   90.00
_cell.angle_beta   90.00
_cell.angle_gamma   90.00
#
_symmetry.space_group_name_H-M   'P 1'
#
loop_
_entity.id
_entity.type
_entity.pdbx_description
1 polymer ?
#
loop_
_entity_poly.entity_id
_entity_poly.type
_entity_poly.pdbx_seq_one_letter_code
_entity_poly.pdbx_strand_id
1 'polypeptide(L)'
;MTKYEIYDTIISRAIINLISLARRHNNEIILKNFHPHNIIHLFMFEMAAIASNNYEHDKITLKLEMPWYRKIFAPKRIRCVQSVRAAEDGINIQEFLEFTKSGFEDVSYKEIWKEYYAQ
;
A
#
# COMPACT_ATOMS: atom_id res chain seq x y z
N MET A 1 24.81 1.95 5.80
CA MET A 1 23.76 2.15 4.80
C MET A 1 23.45 3.62 4.61
N THR A 2 23.32 4.03 3.36
CA THR A 2 22.82 5.37 3.07
C THR A 2 21.32 5.45 3.34
N LYS A 3 20.82 6.67 3.46
CA LYS A 3 19.39 6.94 3.61
C LYS A 3 18.56 6.27 2.51
N TYR A 4 19.02 6.36 1.26
CA TYR A 4 18.29 5.82 0.11
C TYR A 4 18.32 4.29 0.07
N GLU A 5 19.39 3.68 0.51
CA GLU A 5 19.46 2.22 0.63
C GLU A 5 18.45 1.71 1.67
N ILE A 6 18.29 2.43 2.77
CA ILE A 6 17.30 2.11 3.80
C ILE A 6 15.89 2.24 3.21
N TYR A 7 15.60 3.33 2.52
CA TYR A 7 14.29 3.56 1.88
C TYR A 7 13.96 2.45 0.89
N ASP A 8 14.92 2.10 0.03
CA ASP A 8 14.74 1.04 -0.96
C ASP A 8 14.50 -0.31 -0.29
N THR A 9 15.16 -0.58 0.81
CA THR A 9 14.97 -1.81 1.59
C THR A 9 13.54 -1.89 2.11
N ILE A 10 13.04 -0.79 2.69
CA ILE A 10 11.68 -0.73 3.23
C ILE A 10 10.64 -0.91 2.11
N ILE A 11 10.83 -0.21 0.99
CA ILE A 11 9.95 -0.32 -0.17
C ILE A 11 9.91 -1.76 -0.70
N SER A 12 11.08 -2.37 -0.86
CA SER A 12 11.18 -3.76 -1.34
C SER A 12 10.49 -4.74 -0.40
N ARG A 13 10.67 -4.57 0.91
CA ARG A 13 9.99 -5.39 1.91
C ARG A 13 8.47 -5.27 1.79
N ALA A 14 7.98 -4.05 1.63
CA ALA A 14 6.55 -3.80 1.50
C ALA A 14 5.98 -4.54 0.28
N ILE A 15 6.62 -4.40 -0.86
CA ILE A 15 6.16 -5.02 -2.11
C ILE A 15 6.20 -6.55 -2.01
N ILE A 16 7.30 -7.11 -1.53
CA ILE A 16 7.46 -8.56 -1.38
C ILE A 16 6.42 -9.14 -0.42
N ASN A 17 6.20 -8.46 0.70
CA ASN A 17 5.22 -8.91 1.69
C ASN A 17 3.79 -8.80 1.16
N LEU A 18 3.49 -7.77 0.37
CA LEU A 18 2.18 -7.62 -0.26
C LEU A 18 1.91 -8.75 -1.25
N ILE A 19 2.88 -9.09 -2.07
CA ILE A 19 2.77 -10.21 -3.01
C ILE A 19 2.54 -11.53 -2.25
N SER A 20 3.32 -11.75 -1.19
CA SER A 20 3.18 -12.94 -0.36
C SER A 20 1.81 -13.06 0.29
N LEU A 21 1.30 -11.95 0.84
CA LEU A 21 -0.03 -11.91 1.42
C LEU A 21 -1.13 -12.15 0.38
N ALA A 22 -0.99 -11.55 -0.80
CA ALA A 22 -1.94 -11.72 -1.88
C ALA A 22 -2.05 -13.19 -2.29
N ARG A 23 -0.93 -13.90 -2.42
CA ARG A 23 -0.92 -15.31 -2.78
C ARG A 23 -1.67 -16.18 -1.78
N ARG A 24 -1.66 -15.79 -0.51
CA ARG A 24 -2.37 -16.51 0.54
C ARG A 24 -3.85 -16.14 0.63
N HIS A 25 -4.28 -15.11 -0.09
CA HIS A 25 -5.66 -14.59 -0.07
C HIS A 25 -6.23 -14.47 -1.49
N ASN A 26 -6.15 -15.53 -2.25
CA ASN A 26 -6.73 -15.64 -3.61
C ASN A 26 -6.25 -14.57 -4.58
N ASN A 27 -4.98 -14.18 -4.48
CA ASN A 27 -4.36 -13.15 -5.32
C ASN A 27 -5.11 -11.81 -5.21
N GLU A 28 -5.50 -11.44 -4.00
CA GLU A 28 -6.24 -10.22 -3.73
C GLU A 28 -5.56 -9.43 -2.62
N ILE A 29 -5.46 -8.11 -2.83
CA ILE A 29 -5.00 -7.16 -1.82
C ILE A 29 -6.18 -6.26 -1.51
N ILE A 30 -6.63 -6.23 -0.27
CA ILE A 30 -7.66 -5.31 0.18
C ILE A 30 -7.05 -4.40 1.24
N LEU A 31 -6.99 -3.11 0.96
CA LEU A 31 -6.52 -2.12 1.93
C LEU A 31 -7.70 -1.65 2.76
N LYS A 32 -7.70 -1.99 4.05
CA LYS A 32 -8.83 -1.69 4.94
C LYS A 32 -8.81 -0.25 5.40
N ASN A 33 -10.00 0.34 5.51
CA ASN A 33 -10.23 1.69 6.01
C ASN A 33 -9.32 2.71 5.33
N PHE A 34 -9.32 2.69 3.99
CA PHE A 34 -8.45 3.52 3.19
C PHE A 34 -8.89 4.98 3.19
N HIS A 35 -7.94 5.88 3.46
CA HIS A 35 -8.16 7.33 3.44
C HIS A 35 -7.36 7.96 2.30
N PRO A 36 -8.03 8.38 1.21
CA PRO A 36 -7.35 8.85 -0.01
C PRO A 36 -6.48 10.09 0.13
N HIS A 37 -6.62 10.84 1.22
CA HIS A 37 -5.84 12.06 1.45
C HIS A 37 -4.79 11.90 2.54
N ASN A 38 -4.66 10.72 3.11
CA ASN A 38 -3.63 10.43 4.11
C ASN A 38 -2.35 9.99 3.40
N ILE A 39 -1.25 10.70 3.64
CA ILE A 39 0.04 10.43 2.97
C ILE A 39 0.52 8.99 3.19
N ILE A 40 0.35 8.47 4.39
CA ILE A 40 0.77 7.10 4.71
C ILE A 40 -0.06 6.09 3.93
N HIS A 41 -1.38 6.33 3.81
CA HIS A 41 -2.27 5.50 3.01
C HIS A 41 -1.94 5.60 1.52
N LEU A 42 -1.59 6.80 1.04
CA LEU A 42 -1.16 6.99 -0.34
C LEU A 42 0.14 6.24 -0.63
N PHE A 43 1.08 6.26 0.31
CA PHE A 43 2.30 5.46 0.20
C PHE A 43 1.95 3.97 0.11
N MET A 44 1.07 3.49 0.98
CA MET A 44 0.62 2.10 0.95
C MET A 44 -0.04 1.75 -0.38
N PHE A 45 -0.86 2.66 -0.91
CA PHE A 45 -1.49 2.48 -2.22
C PHE A 45 -0.44 2.31 -3.33
N GLU A 46 0.60 3.13 -3.33
CA GLU A 46 1.66 3.03 -4.33
C GLU A 46 2.37 1.67 -4.26
N MET A 47 2.66 1.19 -3.06
CA MET A 47 3.28 -0.11 -2.88
C MET A 47 2.37 -1.24 -3.37
N ALA A 48 1.08 -1.15 -3.04
CA ALA A 48 0.09 -2.13 -3.47
C ALA A 48 -0.11 -2.12 -4.99
N ALA A 49 -0.08 -0.93 -5.60
CA ALA A 49 -0.19 -0.81 -7.05
C ALA A 49 1.00 -1.46 -7.76
N ILE A 50 2.20 -1.26 -7.23
CA ILE A 50 3.40 -1.92 -7.77
C ILE A 50 3.28 -3.44 -7.62
N ALA A 51 2.88 -3.90 -6.45
CA ALA A 51 2.70 -5.33 -6.18
C ALA A 51 1.67 -5.96 -7.13
N SER A 52 0.58 -5.23 -7.41
CA SER A 52 -0.49 -5.70 -8.30
C SER A 52 -0.04 -5.80 -9.76
N ASN A 53 0.90 -4.96 -10.16
CA ASN A 53 1.37 -4.88 -11.54
C ASN A 53 2.70 -5.59 -11.79
N ASN A 54 3.38 -6.03 -10.74
CA ASN A 54 4.71 -6.60 -10.83
C ASN A 54 4.69 -8.11 -10.54
N TYR A 55 4.05 -8.85 -11.43
CA TYR A 55 3.99 -10.30 -11.32
C TYR A 55 4.13 -10.93 -12.70
N GLU A 56 4.68 -12.12 -12.75
CA GLU A 56 4.88 -12.85 -13.99
C GLU A 56 3.79 -13.91 -14.22
N HIS A 57 3.20 -14.42 -13.17
CA HIS A 57 2.36 -15.62 -13.24
C HIS A 57 0.93 -15.43 -12.74
N ASP A 58 0.70 -14.64 -11.71
CA ASP A 58 -0.60 -14.52 -11.08
C ASP A 58 -1.09 -13.07 -11.10
N LYS A 59 -2.30 -12.87 -11.58
CA LYS A 59 -2.90 -11.55 -11.54
C LYS A 59 -3.37 -11.24 -10.13
N ILE A 60 -2.84 -10.17 -9.55
CA ILE A 60 -3.24 -9.68 -8.23
C ILE A 60 -4.24 -8.56 -8.39
N THR A 61 -5.37 -8.67 -7.73
CA THR A 61 -6.43 -7.66 -7.74
C THR A 61 -6.30 -6.77 -6.52
N LEU A 62 -6.23 -5.46 -6.75
CA LEU A 62 -6.20 -4.47 -5.68
C LEU A 62 -7.58 -3.91 -5.45
N LYS A 63 -8.03 -3.91 -4.20
CA LYS A 63 -9.30 -3.31 -3.78
C LYS A 63 -9.07 -2.39 -2.59
N LEU A 64 -9.87 -1.34 -2.51
CA LEU A 64 -9.81 -0.39 -1.40
C LEU A 64 -11.11 -0.45 -0.60
N GLU A 65 -11.01 -0.72 0.70
CA GLU A 65 -12.18 -0.64 1.57
C GLU A 65 -12.33 0.79 2.06
N MET A 66 -13.39 1.45 1.62
CA MET A 66 -13.73 2.79 2.07
C MET A 66 -15.18 3.12 1.76
N PRO A 67 -15.79 4.04 2.52
CA PRO A 67 -17.12 4.53 2.19
C PRO A 67 -17.12 5.27 0.85
N TRP A 68 -18.26 5.25 0.15
CA TRP A 68 -18.39 5.86 -1.17
C TRP A 68 -18.04 7.35 -1.18
N TYR A 69 -18.33 8.09 -0.10
CA TYR A 69 -18.07 9.53 -0.05
C TYR A 69 -16.58 9.86 -0.02
N ARG A 70 -15.73 8.95 0.45
CA ARG A 70 -14.28 9.13 0.36
C ARG A 70 -13.79 8.98 -1.09
N LYS A 71 -14.45 8.11 -1.85
CA LYS A 71 -14.09 7.86 -3.24
C LYS A 71 -14.38 9.05 -4.13
N ILE A 72 -15.49 9.76 -3.91
CA ILE A 72 -15.91 10.89 -4.74
C ILE A 72 -14.82 11.96 -4.85
N PHE A 73 -14.17 12.28 -3.76
CA PHE A 73 -13.15 13.33 -3.70
C PHE A 73 -11.72 12.81 -3.82
N ALA A 74 -11.56 11.53 -4.15
CA ALA A 74 -10.24 10.93 -4.28
C ALA A 74 -9.57 11.32 -5.61
N PRO A 75 -8.23 11.29 -5.67
CA PRO A 75 -7.52 11.44 -6.94
C PRO A 75 -7.98 10.39 -7.96
N LYS A 76 -7.88 10.73 -9.24
CA LYS A 76 -8.36 9.87 -10.33
C LYS A 76 -7.79 8.45 -10.26
N ARG A 77 -6.50 8.30 -9.97
CA ARG A 77 -5.87 6.98 -9.89
C ARG A 77 -6.55 6.08 -8.86
N ILE A 78 -6.95 6.66 -7.74
CA ILE A 78 -7.64 5.93 -6.68
C ILE A 78 -9.08 5.63 -7.06
N ARG A 79 -9.77 6.58 -7.70
CA ARG A 79 -11.14 6.36 -8.17
C ARG A 79 -11.25 5.25 -9.20
N CYS A 80 -10.19 4.99 -9.95
CA CYS A 80 -10.16 3.94 -10.95
C CYS A 80 -9.98 2.54 -10.38
N VAL A 81 -9.62 2.43 -9.11
CA VAL A 81 -9.44 1.14 -8.45
C VAL A 81 -10.76 0.71 -7.82
N GLN A 82 -11.05 -0.58 -7.88
CA GLN A 82 -12.26 -1.13 -7.30
C GLN A 82 -12.29 -0.84 -5.79
N SER A 83 -13.43 -0.35 -5.31
CA SER A 83 -13.64 -0.14 -3.89
C SER A 83 -14.73 -1.07 -3.38
N VAL A 84 -14.61 -1.45 -2.12
CA VAL A 84 -15.60 -2.26 -1.41
C VAL A 84 -16.07 -1.49 -0.18
N ARG A 85 -17.31 -1.74 0.21
CA ARG A 85 -17.91 -1.02 1.33
C ARG A 85 -17.44 -1.55 2.67
N ALA A 86 -17.31 -2.86 2.75
CA ALA A 86 -16.82 -3.55 3.94
C ALA A 86 -16.16 -4.85 3.51
N ALA A 87 -15.10 -5.23 4.20
CA ALA A 87 -14.39 -6.48 3.96
C ALA A 87 -14.10 -7.16 5.29
N GLU A 88 -14.35 -8.46 5.34
CA GLU A 88 -13.99 -9.25 6.53
C GLU A 88 -12.50 -9.38 6.68
N ASP A 89 -11.84 -9.67 5.57
CA ASP A 89 -10.39 -9.81 5.50
C ASP A 89 -9.80 -8.61 4.78
N GLY A 90 -8.56 -8.32 5.10
CA GLY A 90 -7.86 -7.24 4.45
C GLY A 90 -6.64 -6.84 5.25
N ILE A 91 -5.88 -5.91 4.70
CA ILE A 91 -4.65 -5.45 5.29
C ILE A 91 -4.93 -4.21 6.12
N ASN A 92 -4.59 -4.27 7.41
CA ASN A 92 -4.53 -3.09 8.26
C ASN A 92 -3.26 -2.32 7.89
N ILE A 93 -3.44 -1.13 7.33
CA ILE A 93 -2.33 -0.34 6.78
C ILE A 93 -1.30 -0.02 7.86
N GLN A 94 -1.75 0.43 9.02
CA GLN A 94 -0.86 0.83 10.10
C GLN A 94 -0.02 -0.36 10.59
N GLU A 95 -0.65 -1.48 10.86
CA GLU A 95 0.06 -2.69 11.32
C GLU A 95 1.04 -3.19 10.29
N PHE A 96 0.64 -3.23 9.04
CA PHE A 96 1.50 -3.68 7.94
C PHE A 96 2.75 -2.82 7.83
N LEU A 97 2.58 -1.50 7.85
CA LEU A 97 3.70 -0.57 7.69
C LEU A 97 4.60 -0.55 8.92
N GLU A 98 4.05 -0.72 10.11
CA GLU A 98 4.84 -0.87 11.33
C GLU A 98 5.75 -2.11 11.27
N PHE A 99 5.19 -3.22 10.85
CA PHE A 99 5.94 -4.47 10.66
C PHE A 99 7.03 -4.30 9.59
N THR A 100 6.70 -3.63 8.50
CA THR A 100 7.63 -3.44 7.38
C THR A 100 8.87 -2.64 7.78
N LYS A 101 8.73 -1.69 8.71
CA LYS A 101 9.84 -0.86 9.20
C LYS A 101 10.72 -1.53 10.24
N SER A 102 10.44 -2.75 10.63
CA SER A 102 11.21 -3.42 11.68
C SER A 102 12.71 -3.36 11.39
N GLY A 103 13.47 -2.86 12.37
CA GLY A 103 14.91 -2.60 12.21
C GLY A 103 15.25 -1.20 11.74
N PHE A 104 14.27 -0.43 11.28
CA PHE A 104 14.46 0.95 10.80
C PHE A 104 13.39 1.87 11.40
N GLU A 105 13.14 1.76 12.69
CA GLU A 105 12.05 2.46 13.38
C GLU A 105 12.17 3.99 13.32
N ASP A 106 13.39 4.49 13.18
CA ASP A 106 13.62 5.94 13.08
C ASP A 106 13.18 6.54 11.75
N VAL A 107 12.92 5.72 10.74
CA VAL A 107 12.51 6.18 9.43
C VAL A 107 11.01 6.42 9.41
N SER A 108 10.60 7.56 8.87
CA SER A 108 9.20 7.90 8.69
C SER A 108 8.77 7.66 7.23
N TYR A 109 7.59 7.08 7.04
CA TYR A 109 7.02 6.94 5.70
C TYR A 109 6.74 8.29 5.04
N LYS A 110 6.51 9.33 5.82
CA LYS A 110 6.36 10.69 5.29
C LYS A 110 7.66 11.18 4.66
N GLU A 111 8.81 10.81 5.24
CA GLU A 111 10.11 11.14 4.67
C GLU A 111 10.32 10.43 3.33
N ILE A 112 9.99 9.14 3.26
CA ILE A 112 10.10 8.36 2.03
C ILE A 112 9.18 8.95 0.96
N TRP A 113 7.94 9.29 1.32
CA TRP A 113 6.99 9.91 0.42
C TRP A 113 7.52 11.22 -0.15
N LYS A 114 8.05 12.07 0.73
CA LYS A 114 8.60 13.38 0.34
C LYS A 114 9.75 13.23 -0.65
N GLU A 115 10.62 12.25 -0.42
CA GLU A 115 11.80 12.05 -1.29
C GLU A 115 11.44 11.47 -2.65
N TYR A 116 10.46 10.58 -2.72
CA TYR A 116 10.19 9.79 -3.93
C TYR A 116 8.92 10.18 -4.67
N TYR A 117 7.94 10.75 -4.01
CA TYR A 117 6.61 10.95 -4.60
C TYR A 117 6.10 12.40 -4.56
N ALA A 118 6.52 13.18 -3.60
CA ALA A 118 6.05 14.57 -3.46
C ALA A 118 6.99 15.54 -4.17
N GLN A 119 6.89 15.59 -5.47
CA GLN A 119 7.71 16.49 -6.28
C GLN A 119 6.89 17.58 -6.92
#